data_e192adfdb56be56670ce5a4a6d212b2a
#
_entry.id   e192adfdb56be56670ce5a4a6d212b2a
#
_cell.length_a   1.000
_cell.length_b   1.000
_cell.length_c   1.000
_cell.angle_alpha   90.00
_cell.angle_beta   90.00
_cell.angle_gamma   90.00
#
_symmetry.space_group_name_H-M   'P 1'
#
loop_
_entity.id
_entity.type
_entity.pdbx_description
1 polymer ?
#
loop_
_entity_poly.entity_id
_entity_poly.type
_entity_poly.pdbx_seq_one_letter_code
_entity_poly.pdbx_strand_id
1 'polypeptide(L)'
;EDLDMKKKLTALVLSLVLAAIPATPVMNVQTVSAATTTTKAAVQKNTWSKDHKYYYDNKGKKVKGLRKIGKYTYIFDSKGVLVKNKKYYKYGKTYYKIDAKGRASKLSQVETLAAIRLQKCGGNLKKAFKWSASLRYNGNYRVAKKNYTNYGIYGFRTGSGDCYVMASTFYWMAKVAGYNAHYVTGYVNKGKTKGPHAWVEIKIKNKTYVYDPNFQKEFGPKGYTGYAIRYGQKGTLKYIKKKVY
;
A
#
# COMPACT_ATOMS: atom_id res chain seq x y z
N GLU A 1 -13.99 -29.48 -10.03
CA GLU A 1 -12.99 -30.54 -9.88
C GLU A 1 -11.88 -30.08 -8.96
N ASP A 2 -11.89 -30.72 -7.83
CA ASP A 2 -11.07 -30.51 -6.64
C ASP A 2 -9.82 -31.40 -6.79
N LEU A 3 -8.63 -30.88 -6.60
CA LEU A 3 -7.49 -31.79 -6.42
C LEU A 3 -6.55 -31.27 -5.32
N ASP A 4 -6.76 -31.89 -4.22
CA ASP A 4 -5.96 -32.08 -3.03
C ASP A 4 -4.49 -32.44 -3.35
N MET A 5 -3.52 -31.73 -2.80
CA MET A 5 -2.11 -32.12 -2.81
C MET A 5 -1.58 -32.24 -1.38
N LYS A 6 -1.73 -33.47 -0.87
CA LYS A 6 -1.28 -33.91 0.44
C LYS A 6 0.25 -33.90 0.59
N LYS A 7 0.65 -33.47 1.77
CA LYS A 7 1.98 -33.53 2.39
C LYS A 7 2.68 -34.86 2.20
N LYS A 8 3.94 -34.86 1.79
CA LYS A 8 4.88 -35.97 1.99
C LYS A 8 5.91 -35.57 3.03
N LEU A 9 5.78 -36.18 4.18
CA LEU A 9 6.72 -36.21 5.28
C LEU A 9 7.73 -37.31 4.98
N THR A 10 9.00 -37.00 4.80
CA THR A 10 10.06 -38.01 4.66
C THR A 10 10.80 -38.11 6.00
N ALA A 11 10.57 -39.22 6.68
CA ALA A 11 11.31 -39.62 7.88
C ALA A 11 12.67 -40.20 7.48
N LEU A 12 13.75 -39.65 8.02
CA LEU A 12 15.10 -40.18 7.89
C LEU A 12 15.36 -41.16 9.04
N VAL A 13 15.50 -42.43 8.73
CA VAL A 13 15.86 -43.50 9.68
C VAL A 13 17.38 -43.50 9.80
N LEU A 14 17.90 -43.26 11.02
CA LEU A 14 19.32 -43.36 11.36
C LEU A 14 19.65 -44.78 11.80
N SER A 15 20.36 -45.55 10.99
CA SER A 15 20.84 -46.89 11.32
C SER A 15 22.13 -46.80 12.13
N LEU A 16 22.12 -47.33 13.36
CA LEU A 16 23.28 -47.52 14.22
C LEU A 16 24.08 -48.76 13.72
N VAL A 17 25.34 -48.52 13.35
CA VAL A 17 26.30 -49.62 13.13
C VAL A 17 27.22 -49.67 14.35
N LEU A 18 27.11 -50.78 15.12
CA LEU A 18 28.07 -51.07 16.19
C LEU A 18 29.31 -51.71 15.56
N ALA A 19 30.46 -51.02 15.65
CA ALA A 19 31.78 -51.63 15.34
C ALA A 19 32.55 -51.80 16.64
N ALA A 20 33.03 -53.02 16.86
CA ALA A 20 33.86 -53.40 18.01
C ALA A 20 35.26 -52.73 18.01
N ILE A 21 35.69 -52.20 19.13
CA ILE A 21 36.98 -51.54 19.30
C ILE A 21 37.93 -52.49 20.02
N PRO A 22 39.17 -52.74 19.54
CA PRO A 22 40.20 -53.41 20.31
C PRO A 22 40.86 -52.44 21.30
N ALA A 23 41.15 -52.93 22.50
CA ALA A 23 41.78 -52.21 23.59
C ALA A 23 43.24 -51.85 23.29
N THR A 24 43.64 -50.60 23.42
CA THR A 24 45.01 -50.11 23.45
C THR A 24 45.29 -49.28 24.68
N PRO A 25 46.55 -49.15 25.13
CA PRO A 25 46.89 -48.80 26.50
C PRO A 25 46.67 -47.32 26.85
N VAL A 26 46.37 -47.11 28.12
CA VAL A 26 46.11 -45.78 28.72
C VAL A 26 47.39 -44.95 28.70
N MET A 27 47.39 -43.91 27.80
CA MET A 27 48.31 -42.79 28.01
C MET A 27 47.58 -41.72 28.83
N ASN A 28 48.30 -41.28 29.88
CA ASN A 28 47.92 -40.26 30.81
C ASN A 28 47.77 -38.90 30.05
N VAL A 29 46.59 -38.55 29.63
CA VAL A 29 46.31 -37.25 29.01
C VAL A 29 46.00 -36.27 30.10
N GLN A 30 46.94 -35.36 30.35
CA GLN A 30 46.64 -34.15 31.13
C GLN A 30 45.49 -33.39 30.45
N THR A 31 44.38 -33.28 31.14
CA THR A 31 43.25 -32.47 30.72
C THR A 31 43.67 -31.01 30.75
N VAL A 32 44.04 -30.47 29.58
CA VAL A 32 44.10 -29.01 29.40
C VAL A 32 42.67 -28.52 29.43
N SER A 33 42.26 -27.96 30.55
CA SER A 33 40.99 -27.24 30.68
C SER A 33 41.05 -26.05 29.75
N ALA A 34 40.45 -26.20 28.54
CA ALA A 34 40.21 -25.07 27.67
C ALA A 34 39.19 -24.17 28.37
N ALA A 35 39.67 -23.09 28.97
CA ALA A 35 38.82 -22.02 29.46
C ALA A 35 38.03 -21.48 28.26
N THR A 36 36.77 -21.84 28.17
CA THR A 36 35.82 -21.27 27.19
C THR A 36 35.62 -19.80 27.56
N THR A 37 36.46 -18.93 27.03
CA THR A 37 36.23 -17.49 27.04
C THR A 37 34.96 -17.22 26.27
N THR A 38 33.83 -17.21 26.93
CA THR A 38 32.58 -16.65 26.42
C THR A 38 32.83 -15.17 26.20
N THR A 39 33.30 -14.81 25.02
CA THR A 39 33.34 -13.41 24.55
C THR A 39 31.90 -12.92 24.56
N LYS A 40 31.54 -12.16 25.59
CA LYS A 40 30.24 -11.47 25.69
C LYS A 40 30.12 -10.62 24.42
N ALA A 41 29.21 -11.01 23.53
CA ALA A 41 28.99 -10.28 22.28
C ALA A 41 28.83 -8.79 22.54
N ALA A 42 29.65 -7.97 21.89
CA ALA A 42 29.63 -6.51 22.09
C ALA A 42 28.21 -5.98 21.88
N VAL A 43 27.72 -5.23 22.89
CA VAL A 43 26.38 -4.65 22.84
C VAL A 43 26.31 -3.64 21.69
N GLN A 44 25.48 -3.90 20.69
CA GLN A 44 25.25 -2.98 19.58
C GLN A 44 24.60 -1.71 20.10
N LYS A 45 25.17 -0.53 19.79
CA LYS A 45 24.65 0.78 20.21
C LYS A 45 24.60 1.73 19.01
N ASN A 46 23.56 2.57 18.96
CA ASN A 46 23.33 3.55 17.88
C ASN A 46 23.51 2.97 16.48
N THR A 47 23.07 1.73 16.26
CA THR A 47 23.32 1.02 15.01
C THR A 47 22.16 0.12 14.62
N TRP A 48 22.12 -0.23 13.34
CA TRP A 48 21.20 -1.21 12.79
C TRP A 48 21.70 -2.64 13.09
N SER A 49 20.78 -3.56 13.29
CA SER A 49 21.10 -4.99 13.21
C SER A 49 21.61 -5.35 11.82
N LYS A 50 22.41 -6.40 11.69
CA LYS A 50 23.00 -6.87 10.42
C LYS A 50 21.96 -7.10 9.32
N ASP A 51 20.76 -7.56 9.67
CA ASP A 51 19.60 -7.79 8.77
C ASP A 51 18.72 -6.54 8.56
N HIS A 52 19.10 -5.37 9.11
CA HIS A 52 18.33 -4.14 9.10
C HIS A 52 16.87 -4.28 9.58
N LYS A 53 16.65 -5.22 10.54
CA LYS A 53 15.33 -5.50 11.11
C LYS A 53 15.07 -4.70 12.37
N TYR A 54 16.14 -4.39 13.12
CA TYR A 54 16.12 -3.63 14.37
C TYR A 54 17.08 -2.47 14.30
N TYR A 55 16.82 -1.46 15.12
CA TYR A 55 17.80 -0.42 15.44
C TYR A 55 17.99 -0.40 16.95
N TYR A 56 19.23 -0.28 17.39
CA TYR A 56 19.60 -0.25 18.81
C TYR A 56 19.95 1.18 19.21
N ASP A 57 19.43 1.64 20.34
CA ASP A 57 19.74 2.96 20.91
C ASP A 57 21.14 2.99 21.56
N ASN A 58 21.48 4.12 22.19
CA ASN A 58 22.76 4.32 22.88
C ASN A 58 22.95 3.41 24.10
N LYS A 59 21.88 2.78 24.58
CA LYS A 59 21.90 1.78 25.68
C LYS A 59 21.90 0.34 25.17
N GLY A 60 21.90 0.15 23.84
CA GLY A 60 21.82 -1.17 23.21
C GLY A 60 20.43 -1.80 23.25
N LYS A 61 19.38 -1.02 23.51
CA LYS A 61 18.00 -1.50 23.51
C LYS A 61 17.38 -1.32 22.11
N LYS A 62 16.56 -2.28 21.69
CA LYS A 62 15.77 -2.15 20.45
C LYS A 62 14.81 -0.96 20.56
N VAL A 63 14.89 -0.04 19.61
CA VAL A 63 13.95 1.07 19.54
C VAL A 63 12.56 0.59 19.12
N LYS A 64 11.52 1.31 19.55
CA LYS A 64 10.11 1.04 19.22
C LYS A 64 9.45 2.34 18.78
N GLY A 65 8.38 2.23 18.00
CA GLY A 65 7.59 3.34 17.56
C GLY A 65 8.27 4.22 16.51
N LEU A 66 7.87 5.49 16.45
CA LEU A 66 8.39 6.46 15.49
C LEU A 66 9.76 6.96 15.92
N ARG A 67 10.76 6.87 15.03
CA ARG A 67 12.14 7.33 15.28
C ARG A 67 12.73 8.02 14.06
N LYS A 68 13.41 9.13 14.29
CA LYS A 68 14.29 9.77 13.32
C LYS A 68 15.69 9.19 13.47
N ILE A 69 16.22 8.63 12.39
CA ILE A 69 17.56 8.05 12.33
C ILE A 69 18.26 8.66 11.11
N GLY A 70 19.29 9.46 11.35
CA GLY A 70 19.88 10.31 10.34
C GLY A 70 18.83 11.28 9.75
N LYS A 71 18.73 11.35 8.44
CA LYS A 71 17.77 12.22 7.74
C LYS A 71 16.38 11.61 7.53
N TYR A 72 16.17 10.35 7.88
CA TYR A 72 14.91 9.64 7.63
C TYR A 72 14.14 9.33 8.90
N THR A 73 12.84 9.22 8.77
CA THR A 73 11.94 8.72 9.82
C THR A 73 11.61 7.25 9.57
N TYR A 74 11.56 6.47 10.64
CA TYR A 74 11.23 5.04 10.62
C TYR A 74 10.16 4.74 11.65
N ILE A 75 9.42 3.65 11.46
CA ILE A 75 8.45 3.16 12.43
C ILE A 75 8.79 1.71 12.77
N PHE A 76 8.92 1.44 14.05
CA PHE A 76 9.14 0.09 14.59
C PHE A 76 7.89 -0.35 15.34
N ASP A 77 7.53 -1.62 15.22
CA ASP A 77 6.40 -2.19 15.93
C ASP A 77 6.67 -2.35 17.44
N SER A 78 5.71 -2.94 18.18
CA SER A 78 5.83 -3.20 19.63
C SER A 78 6.96 -4.16 20.00
N LYS A 79 7.43 -4.98 19.04
CA LYS A 79 8.56 -5.90 19.19
C LYS A 79 9.88 -5.27 18.75
N GLY A 80 9.86 -4.01 18.28
CA GLY A 80 11.01 -3.28 17.75
C GLY A 80 11.37 -3.68 16.32
N VAL A 81 10.49 -4.37 15.59
CA VAL A 81 10.71 -4.74 14.19
C VAL A 81 10.39 -3.56 13.28
N LEU A 82 11.27 -3.27 12.33
CA LEU A 82 11.08 -2.21 11.35
C LEU A 82 9.88 -2.50 10.44
N VAL A 83 8.93 -1.58 10.40
CA VAL A 83 7.78 -1.64 9.47
C VAL A 83 8.25 -1.22 8.07
N LYS A 84 7.93 -2.02 7.04
CA LYS A 84 8.33 -1.80 5.63
C LYS A 84 7.14 -1.99 4.68
N ASN A 85 7.25 -1.44 3.46
CA ASN A 85 6.33 -1.70 2.35
C ASN A 85 4.85 -1.44 2.68
N LYS A 86 4.53 -0.30 3.31
CA LYS A 86 3.15 0.08 3.59
C LYS A 86 2.73 1.23 2.68
N LYS A 87 1.74 0.99 1.85
CA LYS A 87 1.13 2.02 0.98
C LYS A 87 0.48 3.12 1.82
N TYR A 88 -0.14 2.75 2.93
CA TYR A 88 -0.56 3.63 4.02
C TYR A 88 -0.47 2.86 5.35
N TYR A 89 -0.08 3.56 6.39
CA TYR A 89 0.10 3.00 7.73
C TYR A 89 -0.25 4.04 8.78
N LYS A 90 -1.21 3.71 9.67
CA LYS A 90 -1.61 4.60 10.76
C LYS A 90 -0.69 4.39 11.94
N TYR A 91 -0.05 5.48 12.41
CA TYR A 91 0.70 5.50 13.66
C TYR A 91 0.23 6.69 14.50
N GLY A 92 -0.34 6.42 15.66
CA GLY A 92 -1.05 7.43 16.44
C GLY A 92 -2.20 8.06 15.65
N LYS A 93 -2.21 9.40 15.56
CA LYS A 93 -3.21 10.17 14.78
C LYS A 93 -2.79 10.43 13.33
N THR A 94 -1.60 10.00 12.91
CA THR A 94 -1.00 10.33 11.62
C THR A 94 -0.93 9.11 10.69
N TYR A 95 -1.11 9.34 9.39
CA TYR A 95 -0.91 8.34 8.36
C TYR A 95 0.42 8.56 7.63
N TYR A 96 1.10 7.47 7.32
CA TYR A 96 2.40 7.44 6.65
C TYR A 96 2.37 6.49 5.46
N LYS A 97 3.16 6.81 4.44
CA LYS A 97 3.64 5.86 3.43
C LYS A 97 5.01 5.35 3.89
N ILE A 98 5.25 4.06 3.81
CA ILE A 98 6.52 3.44 4.23
C ILE A 98 7.08 2.65 3.05
N ASP A 99 8.28 2.99 2.62
CA ASP A 99 8.94 2.37 1.48
C ASP A 99 9.57 0.99 1.81
N ALA A 100 10.21 0.39 0.81
CA ALA A 100 10.88 -0.91 0.94
C ALA A 100 12.04 -0.89 1.95
N LYS A 101 12.67 0.28 2.14
CA LYS A 101 13.76 0.49 3.12
C LYS A 101 13.24 0.86 4.51
N GLY A 102 11.91 0.93 4.71
CA GLY A 102 11.27 1.31 5.97
C GLY A 102 11.20 2.82 6.23
N ARG A 103 11.60 3.66 5.27
CA ARG A 103 11.53 5.12 5.41
C ARG A 103 10.08 5.57 5.37
N ALA A 104 9.64 6.24 6.42
CA ALA A 104 8.27 6.71 6.59
C ALA A 104 8.14 8.19 6.19
N SER A 105 7.17 8.49 5.33
CA SER A 105 6.79 9.86 4.93
C SER A 105 5.34 10.09 5.31
N LYS A 106 5.04 11.24 5.92
CA LYS A 106 3.65 11.63 6.24
C LYS A 106 2.84 11.75 4.96
N LEU A 107 1.61 11.24 4.99
CA LEU A 107 0.64 11.51 3.95
C LEU A 107 0.16 12.96 4.04
N SER A 108 -0.06 13.58 2.89
CA SER A 108 -0.75 14.88 2.79
C SER A 108 -2.20 14.78 3.29
N GLN A 109 -2.87 15.92 3.45
CA GLN A 109 -4.25 15.96 3.90
C GLN A 109 -5.18 15.14 3.01
N VAL A 110 -5.10 15.30 1.70
CA VAL A 110 -5.96 14.57 0.75
C VAL A 110 -5.65 13.08 0.72
N GLU A 111 -4.37 12.70 0.78
CA GLU A 111 -3.95 11.30 0.88
C GLU A 111 -4.42 10.66 2.18
N THR A 112 -4.38 11.40 3.29
CA THR A 112 -4.89 10.92 4.59
C THR A 112 -6.40 10.66 4.52
N LEU A 113 -7.18 11.57 3.95
CA LEU A 113 -8.61 11.40 3.76
C LEU A 113 -8.92 10.21 2.83
N ALA A 114 -8.16 10.08 1.75
CA ALA A 114 -8.24 8.95 0.83
C ALA A 114 -7.91 7.62 1.51
N ALA A 115 -6.86 7.56 2.32
CA ALA A 115 -6.47 6.36 3.08
C ALA A 115 -7.57 5.93 4.06
N ILE A 116 -8.15 6.88 4.80
CA ILE A 116 -9.27 6.63 5.72
C ILE A 116 -10.47 6.07 4.96
N ARG A 117 -10.84 6.66 3.82
CA ARG A 117 -11.97 6.21 3.02
C ARG A 117 -11.70 4.84 2.39
N LEU A 118 -10.52 4.64 1.82
CA LEU A 118 -10.10 3.37 1.23
C LEU A 118 -10.13 2.24 2.27
N GLN A 119 -9.68 2.51 3.49
CA GLN A 119 -9.76 1.56 4.60
C GLN A 119 -11.20 1.17 4.93
N LYS A 120 -12.13 2.13 4.94
CA LYS A 120 -13.58 1.86 5.09
C LYS A 120 -14.15 1.04 3.91
N CYS A 121 -13.52 1.11 2.76
CA CYS A 121 -13.84 0.25 1.59
C CYS A 121 -13.12 -1.11 1.63
N GLY A 122 -12.47 -1.47 2.74
CA GLY A 122 -11.70 -2.73 2.90
C GLY A 122 -10.45 -2.80 2.00
N GLY A 123 -9.88 -1.65 1.61
CA GLY A 123 -8.74 -1.59 0.67
C GLY A 123 -9.11 -1.98 -0.77
N ASN A 124 -10.38 -2.17 -1.08
CA ASN A 124 -10.86 -2.70 -2.35
C ASN A 124 -11.16 -1.58 -3.35
N LEU A 125 -10.49 -1.61 -4.52
CA LEU A 125 -10.60 -0.58 -5.55
C LEU A 125 -12.03 -0.46 -6.12
N LYS A 126 -12.73 -1.57 -6.34
CA LYS A 126 -14.11 -1.57 -6.86
C LYS A 126 -15.08 -0.97 -5.84
N LYS A 127 -14.92 -1.26 -4.55
CA LYS A 127 -15.70 -0.63 -3.48
C LYS A 127 -15.39 0.87 -3.36
N ALA A 128 -14.12 1.28 -3.49
CA ALA A 128 -13.71 2.67 -3.52
C ALA A 128 -14.34 3.43 -4.71
N PHE A 129 -14.34 2.83 -5.89
CA PHE A 129 -15.00 3.37 -7.08
C PHE A 129 -16.51 3.54 -6.85
N LYS A 130 -17.18 2.50 -6.37
CA LYS A 130 -18.61 2.55 -6.05
C LYS A 130 -18.93 3.67 -5.06
N TRP A 131 -18.09 3.85 -4.03
CA TRP A 131 -18.26 4.96 -3.10
C TRP A 131 -18.12 6.32 -3.79
N SER A 132 -17.12 6.52 -4.65
CA SER A 132 -16.99 7.77 -5.40
C SER A 132 -18.20 8.04 -6.32
N ALA A 133 -18.73 6.99 -6.94
CA ALA A 133 -19.95 7.08 -7.74
C ALA A 133 -21.22 7.34 -6.92
N SER A 134 -21.23 7.01 -5.62
CA SER A 134 -22.39 7.23 -4.73
C SER A 134 -22.46 8.65 -4.16
N LEU A 135 -21.44 9.50 -4.37
CA LEU A 135 -21.48 10.89 -3.90
C LEU A 135 -22.73 11.59 -4.40
N ARG A 136 -23.34 12.44 -3.55
CA ARG A 136 -24.48 13.26 -3.98
C ARG A 136 -24.01 14.24 -5.06
N TYR A 137 -24.67 14.26 -6.21
CA TYR A 137 -24.34 15.23 -7.26
C TYR A 137 -24.62 16.66 -6.78
N ASN A 138 -23.62 17.52 -6.92
CA ASN A 138 -23.72 18.94 -6.59
C ASN A 138 -22.73 19.70 -7.49
N GLY A 139 -23.24 20.51 -8.42
CA GLY A 139 -22.43 21.37 -9.26
C GLY A 139 -22.18 22.76 -8.66
N ASN A 140 -22.91 23.10 -7.58
CA ASN A 140 -22.79 24.41 -6.91
C ASN A 140 -22.00 24.26 -5.61
N TYR A 141 -20.65 24.33 -5.70
CA TYR A 141 -19.75 24.26 -4.54
C TYR A 141 -18.57 25.21 -4.74
N ARG A 142 -17.93 25.57 -3.63
CA ARG A 142 -16.72 26.40 -3.61
C ARG A 142 -15.53 25.61 -3.06
N VAL A 143 -14.39 25.77 -3.69
CA VAL A 143 -13.07 25.29 -3.23
C VAL A 143 -12.04 26.43 -3.33
N ALA A 144 -11.06 26.44 -2.45
CA ALA A 144 -10.05 27.50 -2.41
C ALA A 144 -9.30 27.67 -3.75
N LYS A 145 -9.06 26.55 -4.46
CA LYS A 145 -8.46 26.51 -5.80
C LYS A 145 -9.04 25.36 -6.57
N LYS A 146 -9.43 25.61 -7.82
CA LYS A 146 -9.97 24.56 -8.73
C LYS A 146 -8.84 23.64 -9.19
N ASN A 147 -8.59 22.58 -8.42
CA ASN A 147 -7.64 21.52 -8.76
C ASN A 147 -8.05 20.19 -8.12
N TYR A 148 -7.49 19.10 -8.63
CA TYR A 148 -7.83 17.75 -8.18
C TYR A 148 -7.53 17.48 -6.69
N THR A 149 -6.61 18.21 -6.06
CA THR A 149 -6.37 18.08 -4.61
C THR A 149 -7.53 18.63 -3.79
N ASN A 150 -7.95 19.86 -4.09
CA ASN A 150 -9.05 20.52 -3.38
C ASN A 150 -10.41 19.88 -3.68
N TYR A 151 -10.62 19.41 -4.90
CA TYR A 151 -11.80 18.61 -5.24
C TYR A 151 -11.87 17.32 -4.40
N GLY A 152 -10.73 16.62 -4.25
CA GLY A 152 -10.65 15.43 -3.40
C GLY A 152 -10.96 15.73 -1.94
N ILE A 153 -10.33 16.77 -1.36
CA ILE A 153 -10.59 17.20 0.02
C ILE A 153 -12.07 17.52 0.22
N TYR A 154 -12.66 18.28 -0.70
CA TYR A 154 -14.09 18.63 -0.65
C TYR A 154 -14.96 17.37 -0.68
N GLY A 155 -14.78 16.49 -1.66
CA GLY A 155 -15.58 15.29 -1.82
C GLY A 155 -15.48 14.32 -0.63
N PHE A 156 -14.29 14.13 -0.06
CA PHE A 156 -14.11 13.28 1.13
C PHE A 156 -14.79 13.86 2.38
N ARG A 157 -14.86 15.19 2.51
CA ARG A 157 -15.46 15.86 3.67
C ARG A 157 -16.96 15.96 3.58
N THR A 158 -17.50 16.24 2.40
CA THR A 158 -18.93 16.56 2.22
C THR A 158 -19.76 15.39 1.69
N GLY A 159 -19.13 14.39 1.07
CA GLY A 159 -19.84 13.31 0.39
C GLY A 159 -20.62 13.79 -0.85
N SER A 160 -20.25 14.93 -1.43
CA SER A 160 -20.94 15.52 -2.58
C SER A 160 -19.99 16.18 -3.56
N GLY A 161 -20.45 16.43 -4.79
CA GLY A 161 -19.73 17.14 -5.83
C GLY A 161 -20.16 16.72 -7.24
N ASP A 162 -19.51 17.31 -8.23
CA ASP A 162 -19.68 17.04 -9.65
C ASP A 162 -18.70 15.97 -10.17
N CYS A 163 -18.60 15.84 -11.48
CA CYS A 163 -17.66 14.90 -12.11
C CYS A 163 -16.21 15.13 -11.70
N TYR A 164 -15.78 16.38 -11.50
CA TYR A 164 -14.41 16.71 -11.05
C TYR A 164 -14.14 16.18 -9.64
N VAL A 165 -15.08 16.37 -8.73
CA VAL A 165 -14.97 15.90 -7.35
C VAL A 165 -15.03 14.37 -7.28
N MET A 166 -15.97 13.76 -7.98
CA MET A 166 -16.12 12.29 -8.01
C MET A 166 -14.87 11.61 -8.57
N ALA A 167 -14.35 12.10 -9.71
CA ALA A 167 -13.12 11.58 -10.27
C ALA A 167 -11.93 11.78 -9.33
N SER A 168 -11.84 12.95 -8.67
CA SER A 168 -10.74 13.23 -7.74
C SER A 168 -10.76 12.32 -6.52
N THR A 169 -11.91 12.05 -5.91
CA THR A 169 -11.99 11.14 -4.76
C THR A 169 -11.52 9.73 -5.13
N PHE A 170 -11.92 9.23 -6.28
CA PHE A 170 -11.47 7.92 -6.76
C PHE A 170 -9.97 7.91 -7.10
N TYR A 171 -9.49 8.95 -7.78
CA TYR A 171 -8.07 9.12 -8.10
C TYR A 171 -7.19 9.00 -6.86
N TRP A 172 -7.49 9.77 -5.81
CA TRP A 172 -6.70 9.76 -4.59
C TRP A 172 -6.75 8.42 -3.85
N MET A 173 -7.89 7.75 -3.82
CA MET A 173 -7.98 6.40 -3.26
C MET A 173 -7.17 5.38 -4.08
N ALA A 174 -7.19 5.46 -5.40
CA ALA A 174 -6.39 4.61 -6.27
C ALA A 174 -4.87 4.87 -6.10
N LYS A 175 -4.46 6.14 -6.00
CA LYS A 175 -3.05 6.53 -5.73
C LYS A 175 -2.57 5.97 -4.39
N VAL A 176 -3.34 6.16 -3.34
CA VAL A 176 -3.00 5.66 -2.00
C VAL A 176 -2.99 4.13 -1.97
N ALA A 177 -3.85 3.47 -2.73
CA ALA A 177 -3.81 2.02 -2.93
C ALA A 177 -2.59 1.55 -3.75
N GLY A 178 -1.82 2.48 -4.35
CA GLY A 178 -0.58 2.22 -5.10
C GLY A 178 -0.80 1.87 -6.55
N TYR A 179 -1.94 2.22 -7.13
CA TYR A 179 -2.16 2.10 -8.57
C TYR A 179 -1.46 3.22 -9.34
N ASN A 180 -1.04 2.93 -10.57
CA ASN A 180 -0.57 3.94 -11.51
C ASN A 180 -1.80 4.69 -12.10
N ALA A 181 -2.38 5.54 -11.25
CA ALA A 181 -3.58 6.29 -11.54
C ALA A 181 -3.24 7.73 -11.94
N HIS A 182 -4.01 8.25 -12.90
CA HIS A 182 -3.92 9.61 -13.40
C HIS A 182 -5.31 10.26 -13.35
N TYR A 183 -5.37 11.48 -12.84
CA TYR A 183 -6.56 12.32 -12.93
C TYR A 183 -6.58 13.01 -14.30
N VAL A 184 -7.66 12.89 -15.02
CA VAL A 184 -7.78 13.39 -16.40
C VAL A 184 -8.91 14.37 -16.49
N THR A 185 -8.68 15.47 -17.23
CA THR A 185 -9.71 16.46 -17.57
C THR A 185 -9.81 16.60 -19.08
N GLY A 186 -10.99 16.92 -19.54
CA GLY A 186 -11.27 17.11 -20.96
C GLY A 186 -12.74 17.35 -21.20
N TYR A 187 -13.26 16.75 -22.25
CA TYR A 187 -14.65 16.83 -22.65
C TYR A 187 -15.23 15.45 -22.91
N VAL A 188 -16.54 15.35 -22.79
CA VAL A 188 -17.32 14.19 -23.28
C VAL A 188 -18.43 14.67 -24.18
N ASN A 189 -18.78 13.87 -25.17
CA ASN A 189 -19.94 14.18 -26.03
C ASN A 189 -21.22 13.85 -25.25
N LYS A 190 -22.11 14.84 -25.21
CA LYS A 190 -23.49 14.74 -24.70
C LYS A 190 -24.44 15.01 -25.86
N GLY A 191 -24.74 13.99 -26.66
CA GLY A 191 -25.48 14.17 -27.90
C GLY A 191 -24.71 15.06 -28.90
N LYS A 192 -25.30 16.17 -29.33
CA LYS A 192 -24.68 17.13 -30.24
C LYS A 192 -23.70 18.11 -29.55
N THR A 193 -23.66 18.18 -28.23
CA THR A 193 -22.83 19.11 -27.46
C THR A 193 -21.65 18.42 -26.79
N LYS A 194 -20.59 19.20 -26.54
CA LYS A 194 -19.46 18.76 -25.73
C LYS A 194 -19.56 19.39 -24.35
N GLY A 195 -19.53 18.56 -23.31
CA GLY A 195 -19.50 19.04 -21.92
C GLY A 195 -18.13 18.82 -21.27
N PRO A 196 -17.63 19.77 -20.45
CA PRO A 196 -16.41 19.57 -19.68
C PRO A 196 -16.59 18.41 -18.70
N HIS A 197 -15.53 17.63 -18.53
CA HIS A 197 -15.60 16.40 -17.74
C HIS A 197 -14.26 16.02 -17.14
N ALA A 198 -14.31 15.19 -16.07
CA ALA A 198 -13.14 14.59 -15.46
C ALA A 198 -13.36 13.10 -15.20
N TRP A 199 -12.30 12.32 -15.34
CA TRP A 199 -12.28 10.88 -15.10
C TRP A 199 -10.92 10.44 -14.59
N VAL A 200 -10.72 9.16 -14.36
CA VAL A 200 -9.44 8.60 -13.94
C VAL A 200 -8.98 7.56 -14.94
N GLU A 201 -7.71 7.62 -15.29
CA GLU A 201 -7.02 6.54 -16.00
C GLU A 201 -6.20 5.70 -15.00
N ILE A 202 -6.25 4.38 -15.13
CA ILE A 202 -5.32 3.50 -14.44
C ILE A 202 -4.62 2.62 -15.48
N LYS A 203 -3.29 2.62 -15.45
CA LYS A 203 -2.48 1.71 -16.27
C LYS A 203 -2.28 0.40 -15.53
N ILE A 204 -2.75 -0.69 -16.14
CA ILE A 204 -2.57 -2.06 -15.65
C ILE A 204 -1.83 -2.83 -16.73
N LYS A 205 -0.60 -3.28 -16.44
CA LYS A 205 0.33 -3.78 -17.45
C LYS A 205 0.45 -2.71 -18.55
N ASN A 206 0.34 -3.06 -19.81
CA ASN A 206 0.45 -2.12 -20.95
C ASN A 206 -0.91 -1.56 -21.43
N LYS A 207 -1.98 -1.69 -20.61
CA LYS A 207 -3.33 -1.27 -20.98
C LYS A 207 -3.81 -0.13 -20.10
N THR A 208 -4.41 0.91 -20.69
CA THR A 208 -5.05 2.00 -19.98
C THR A 208 -6.54 1.72 -19.86
N TYR A 209 -7.05 1.81 -18.64
CA TYR A 209 -8.46 1.70 -18.34
C TYR A 209 -8.99 3.02 -17.81
N VAL A 210 -10.22 3.34 -18.21
CA VAL A 210 -10.95 4.53 -17.77
C VAL A 210 -11.88 4.14 -16.63
N TYR A 211 -11.93 5.00 -15.63
CA TYR A 211 -12.82 4.91 -14.48
C TYR A 211 -13.56 6.25 -14.36
N ASP A 212 -14.86 6.22 -14.58
CA ASP A 212 -15.70 7.40 -14.54
C ASP A 212 -16.84 7.24 -13.52
N PRO A 213 -16.63 7.72 -12.28
CA PRO A 213 -17.63 7.59 -11.23
C PRO A 213 -18.93 8.37 -11.53
N ASN A 214 -18.83 9.49 -12.24
CA ASN A 214 -20.02 10.26 -12.61
C ASN A 214 -20.85 9.55 -13.69
N PHE A 215 -20.22 8.99 -14.72
CA PHE A 215 -20.89 8.13 -15.69
C PHE A 215 -21.54 6.91 -15.00
N GLN A 216 -20.83 6.27 -14.08
CA GLN A 216 -21.38 5.16 -13.30
C GLN A 216 -22.63 5.58 -12.51
N LYS A 217 -22.61 6.76 -11.89
CA LYS A 217 -23.75 7.29 -11.15
C LYS A 217 -24.97 7.51 -12.04
N GLU A 218 -24.74 8.11 -13.20
CA GLU A 218 -25.82 8.55 -14.11
C GLU A 218 -26.38 7.38 -14.92
N PHE A 219 -25.52 6.49 -15.40
CA PHE A 219 -25.90 5.43 -16.34
C PHE A 219 -25.80 4.01 -15.79
N GLY A 220 -25.19 3.83 -14.62
CA GLY A 220 -25.11 2.53 -13.94
C GLY A 220 -26.49 1.89 -13.68
N PRO A 221 -27.49 2.64 -13.22
CA PRO A 221 -28.85 2.12 -13.05
C PRO A 221 -29.51 1.64 -14.36
N LYS A 222 -29.00 2.10 -15.52
CA LYS A 222 -29.46 1.70 -16.86
C LYS A 222 -28.65 0.53 -17.44
N GLY A 223 -27.82 -0.16 -16.62
CA GLY A 223 -27.03 -1.31 -17.02
C GLY A 223 -25.65 -1.00 -17.63
N TYR A 224 -25.24 0.28 -17.69
CA TYR A 224 -23.91 0.65 -18.17
C TYR A 224 -22.87 0.65 -17.04
N THR A 225 -21.60 0.53 -17.39
CA THR A 225 -20.51 0.59 -16.41
C THR A 225 -19.52 1.69 -16.75
N GLY A 226 -19.12 2.44 -15.72
CA GLY A 226 -18.00 3.39 -15.76
C GLY A 226 -16.72 2.81 -15.11
N TYR A 227 -16.72 1.53 -14.75
CA TYR A 227 -15.61 0.87 -14.06
C TYR A 227 -14.73 0.08 -15.05
N ALA A 228 -13.45 0.43 -15.12
CA ALA A 228 -12.45 -0.28 -15.92
C ALA A 228 -12.81 -0.43 -17.41
N ILE A 229 -13.42 0.60 -17.98
CA ILE A 229 -13.79 0.63 -19.40
C ILE A 229 -12.60 1.04 -20.27
N ARG A 230 -12.70 0.84 -21.57
CA ARG A 230 -11.68 1.26 -22.54
C ARG A 230 -12.17 2.46 -23.36
N TYR A 231 -11.25 3.28 -23.80
CA TYR A 231 -11.57 4.31 -24.78
C TYR A 231 -12.20 3.70 -26.02
N GLY A 232 -13.30 4.27 -26.49
CA GLY A 232 -14.04 3.77 -27.66
C GLY A 232 -14.88 2.52 -27.41
N GLN A 233 -14.98 2.02 -26.17
CA GLN A 233 -15.83 0.88 -25.85
C GLN A 233 -17.30 1.24 -26.08
N LYS A 234 -18.04 0.33 -26.74
CA LYS A 234 -19.50 0.47 -26.96
C LYS A 234 -20.23 0.66 -25.62
N GLY A 235 -21.22 1.54 -25.59
CA GLY A 235 -21.99 1.83 -24.38
C GLY A 235 -21.28 2.74 -23.36
N THR A 236 -20.23 3.45 -23.80
CA THR A 236 -19.55 4.47 -22.99
C THR A 236 -19.55 5.84 -23.68
N LEU A 237 -19.09 6.86 -22.95
CA LEU A 237 -18.94 8.21 -23.53
C LEU A 237 -17.75 8.27 -24.49
N LYS A 238 -17.83 9.18 -25.48
CA LYS A 238 -16.67 9.56 -26.27
C LYS A 238 -15.85 10.59 -25.48
N TYR A 239 -14.77 10.13 -24.86
CA TYR A 239 -13.85 10.96 -24.08
C TYR A 239 -12.85 11.70 -24.97
N ILE A 240 -12.71 13.00 -24.79
CA ILE A 240 -11.75 13.86 -25.48
C ILE A 240 -10.80 14.43 -24.43
N LYS A 241 -9.65 13.78 -24.28
CA LYS A 241 -8.65 14.12 -23.29
C LYS A 241 -7.97 15.46 -23.61
N LYS A 242 -7.81 16.32 -22.60
CA LYS A 242 -7.10 17.60 -22.70
C LYS A 242 -5.89 17.65 -21.78
N LYS A 243 -6.02 17.22 -20.51
CA LYS A 243 -4.94 17.28 -19.55
C LYS A 243 -4.92 16.03 -18.67
N VAL A 244 -3.70 15.55 -18.38
CA VAL A 244 -3.42 14.39 -17.51
C VAL A 244 -2.53 14.87 -16.37
N TYR A 245 -2.83 14.46 -15.14
CA TYR A 245 -2.10 14.84 -13.92
C TYR A 245 -1.54 13.62 -13.20
#